data_1315803c1cf623195f6e7dd8ff41a758
#
_entry.id   1315803c1cf623195f6e7dd8ff41a758
#
_cell.length_a   1.000
_cell.length_b   1.000
_cell.length_c   1.000
_cell.angle_alpha   90.00
_cell.angle_beta   90.00
_cell.angle_gamma   90.00
#
_symmetry.space_group_name_H-M   'P 1'
#
loop_
_entity.id
_entity.type
_entity.pdbx_description
1 polymer ?
#
loop_
_entity_poly.entity_id
_entity_poly.type
_entity_poly.pdbx_seq_one_letter_code
_entity_poly.pdbx_strand_id
1 'polypeptide(L)'
;SLVGSEMCIRDRADSIYVVSREDGSGTRAAFIELTGVEQKDADGNKVDMTTVEAAVYSGTSEVKTTVSQDVAAIGYISLGSMDASVKALKVARNPEDGAEAVYVEATPENVASGDYAIARPFNIAYKADSLSATAQDFINWILSAEGQAIVTAQKYVAKEPAEYQAAPVAGKIVIGGSSSVGPLMQKLEEAYEALHPEVDIEVQISDSSTGMRGAADGSFDIGMASREVKASELEAGLTPVTICMDGIAVIVNNDNAVEGLTLNQIRDIFTGEIVDWDEVK
;
A
#
# COMPACT_ATOMS: atom_id res chain seq x y z
N SER A 1 14.39 26.63 -36.32
CA SER A 1 14.64 26.05 -34.98
C SER A 1 13.38 25.69 -34.17
N LEU A 2 12.22 25.52 -34.81
CA LEU A 2 10.96 25.06 -34.19
C LEU A 2 10.80 23.52 -34.24
N VAL A 3 11.57 22.84 -35.09
CA VAL A 3 11.48 21.39 -35.30
C VAL A 3 12.06 20.60 -34.12
N GLY A 4 13.00 21.17 -33.35
CA GLY A 4 13.61 20.48 -32.20
C GLY A 4 12.77 20.44 -30.93
N SER A 5 11.79 21.37 -30.77
CA SER A 5 10.93 21.39 -29.57
C SER A 5 9.72 20.45 -29.67
N GLU A 6 9.19 20.25 -30.86
CA GLU A 6 8.07 19.34 -31.10
C GLU A 6 8.52 17.88 -31.06
N MET A 7 9.75 17.54 -31.47
CA MET A 7 10.32 16.21 -31.39
C MET A 7 10.60 15.79 -29.92
N CYS A 8 11.11 16.72 -29.08
CA CYS A 8 11.30 16.49 -27.66
C CYS A 8 9.97 16.31 -26.87
N ILE A 9 8.87 16.91 -27.32
CA ILE A 9 7.56 16.80 -26.68
C ILE A 9 6.87 15.49 -27.07
N ARG A 10 7.01 15.04 -28.33
CA ARG A 10 6.50 13.75 -28.79
C ARG A 10 7.27 12.58 -28.18
N ASP A 11 8.60 12.64 -28.10
CA ASP A 11 9.42 11.59 -27.47
C ASP A 11 9.13 11.43 -25.97
N ARG A 12 8.58 12.44 -25.28
CA ARG A 12 8.18 12.35 -23.87
C ARG A 12 6.77 11.81 -23.63
N ALA A 13 5.88 11.89 -24.62
CA ALA A 13 4.50 11.44 -24.47
C ALA A 13 4.36 9.91 -24.59
N ASP A 14 5.32 9.25 -25.23
CA ASP A 14 5.30 7.83 -25.49
C ASP A 14 6.15 7.03 -24.47
N SER A 15 7.19 7.65 -23.87
CA SER A 15 8.06 7.01 -22.87
C SER A 15 7.38 6.93 -21.50
N ILE A 16 7.40 5.73 -20.92
CA ILE A 16 6.79 5.48 -19.61
C ILE A 16 7.61 6.16 -18.51
N TYR A 17 6.94 6.97 -17.69
CA TYR A 17 7.51 7.56 -16.49
C TYR A 17 7.18 6.73 -15.26
N VAL A 18 8.11 5.89 -14.83
CA VAL A 18 7.91 4.99 -13.68
C VAL A 18 8.02 5.77 -12.37
N VAL A 19 6.98 5.66 -11.54
CA VAL A 19 6.90 6.29 -10.22
C VAL A 19 6.83 5.21 -9.15
N SER A 20 7.81 5.19 -8.25
CA SER A 20 7.94 4.20 -7.19
C SER A 20 7.97 4.86 -5.81
N ARG A 21 8.09 4.04 -4.79
CA ARG A 21 8.16 4.41 -3.38
C ARG A 21 9.58 4.19 -2.83
N GLU A 22 9.86 4.80 -1.70
CA GLU A 22 11.08 4.65 -0.91
C GLU A 22 11.31 3.21 -0.41
N ASP A 23 12.54 2.84 -0.09
CA ASP A 23 12.92 1.47 0.32
C ASP A 23 12.23 0.99 1.60
N GLY A 24 11.89 1.90 2.52
CA GLY A 24 11.14 1.58 3.74
C GLY A 24 9.65 1.29 3.51
N SER A 25 9.13 1.61 2.32
CA SER A 25 7.72 1.48 2.00
C SER A 25 7.24 0.03 2.01
N GLY A 26 6.23 -0.25 2.84
CA GLY A 26 5.54 -1.53 2.81
C GLY A 26 4.74 -1.73 1.51
N THR A 27 4.28 -0.65 0.88
CA THR A 27 3.58 -0.73 -0.41
C THR A 27 4.55 -1.17 -1.51
N ARG A 28 5.77 -0.60 -1.55
CA ARG A 28 6.81 -1.05 -2.49
C ARG A 28 7.15 -2.51 -2.25
N ALA A 29 7.42 -2.89 -1.00
CA ALA A 29 7.78 -4.27 -0.67
C ALA A 29 6.71 -5.29 -1.12
N ALA A 30 5.43 -5.04 -0.84
CA ALA A 30 4.36 -5.90 -1.28
C ALA A 30 4.16 -5.87 -2.82
N PHE A 31 4.26 -4.69 -3.43
CA PHE A 31 4.11 -4.54 -4.87
C PHE A 31 5.17 -5.32 -5.65
N ILE A 32 6.45 -5.14 -5.33
CA ILE A 32 7.55 -5.82 -6.05
C ILE A 32 7.49 -7.34 -5.89
N GLU A 33 7.10 -7.83 -4.71
CA GLU A 33 6.91 -9.26 -4.46
C GLU A 33 5.75 -9.84 -5.27
N LEU A 34 4.57 -9.20 -5.23
CA LEU A 34 3.35 -9.70 -5.86
C LEU A 34 3.37 -9.58 -7.40
N THR A 35 4.11 -8.63 -7.95
CA THR A 35 4.22 -8.42 -9.40
C THR A 35 5.43 -9.13 -10.01
N GLY A 36 6.36 -9.65 -9.20
CA GLY A 36 7.58 -10.30 -9.67
C GLY A 36 8.68 -9.32 -10.09
N VAL A 37 8.58 -8.05 -9.72
CA VAL A 37 9.68 -7.07 -9.81
C VAL A 37 10.83 -7.46 -8.85
N GLU A 38 10.48 -8.03 -7.68
CA GLU A 38 11.47 -8.67 -6.82
C GLU A 38 11.86 -10.02 -7.42
N GLN A 39 13.16 -10.21 -7.70
CA GLN A 39 13.69 -11.43 -8.29
C GLN A 39 14.76 -12.04 -7.39
N LYS A 40 15.12 -13.31 -7.63
CA LYS A 40 16.23 -13.96 -6.94
C LYS A 40 17.51 -13.80 -7.73
N ASP A 41 18.58 -13.39 -7.08
CA ASP A 41 19.91 -13.41 -7.64
C ASP A 41 20.49 -14.84 -7.76
N ALA A 42 21.71 -14.97 -8.25
CA ALA A 42 22.40 -16.26 -8.40
C ALA A 42 22.62 -17.01 -7.07
N ASP A 43 22.66 -16.29 -5.97
CA ASP A 43 22.83 -16.82 -4.61
C ASP A 43 21.50 -17.10 -3.92
N GLY A 44 20.36 -16.79 -4.59
CA GLY A 44 19.00 -17.01 -4.09
C GLY A 44 18.47 -15.89 -3.20
N ASN A 45 19.18 -14.76 -3.08
CA ASN A 45 18.71 -13.61 -2.32
C ASN A 45 17.64 -12.86 -3.13
N LYS A 46 16.65 -12.32 -2.44
CA LYS A 46 15.62 -11.45 -3.02
C LYS A 46 16.23 -10.08 -3.32
N VAL A 47 16.10 -9.63 -4.56
CA VAL A 47 16.61 -8.34 -5.05
C VAL A 47 15.47 -7.56 -5.71
N ASP A 48 15.31 -6.33 -5.29
CA ASP A 48 14.41 -5.37 -5.93
C ASP A 48 15.02 -4.91 -7.27
N MET A 49 14.35 -5.28 -8.36
CA MET A 49 14.76 -4.95 -9.72
C MET A 49 14.08 -3.70 -10.26
N THR A 50 13.47 -2.87 -9.40
CA THR A 50 12.89 -1.59 -9.84
C THR A 50 13.94 -0.78 -10.60
N THR A 51 13.59 -0.31 -11.80
CA THR A 51 14.50 0.46 -12.65
C THR A 51 15.09 1.66 -11.92
N VAL A 52 16.36 1.91 -12.14
CA VAL A 52 17.06 3.08 -11.57
C VAL A 52 16.55 4.42 -12.10
N GLU A 53 15.83 4.40 -13.22
CA GLU A 53 15.19 5.58 -13.81
C GLU A 53 13.86 5.94 -13.10
N ALA A 54 13.36 5.09 -12.21
CA ALA A 54 12.12 5.36 -11.50
C ALA A 54 12.27 6.56 -10.56
N ALA A 55 11.30 7.46 -10.61
CA ALA A 55 11.17 8.52 -9.61
C ALA A 55 10.68 7.93 -8.28
N VAL A 56 11.40 8.21 -7.20
CA VAL A 56 11.11 7.66 -5.87
C VAL A 56 10.53 8.73 -4.96
N TYR A 57 9.39 8.44 -4.37
CA TYR A 57 8.67 9.34 -3.45
C TYR A 57 8.43 8.68 -2.09
N SER A 58 8.39 9.50 -1.04
CA SER A 58 8.28 9.04 0.35
C SER A 58 6.85 8.89 0.87
N GLY A 59 5.83 9.17 0.05
CA GLY A 59 4.44 9.08 0.49
C GLY A 59 3.46 8.68 -0.61
N THR A 60 2.32 8.11 -0.21
CA THR A 60 1.23 7.73 -1.13
C THR A 60 0.66 8.93 -1.88
N SER A 61 0.52 10.08 -1.22
CA SER A 61 -0.03 11.30 -1.81
C SER A 61 0.88 11.90 -2.88
N GLU A 62 2.20 11.81 -2.70
CA GLU A 62 3.18 12.31 -3.68
C GLU A 62 3.13 11.48 -4.96
N VAL A 63 3.09 10.15 -4.85
CA VAL A 63 2.92 9.25 -6.01
C VAL A 63 1.64 9.61 -6.77
N LYS A 64 0.50 9.71 -6.06
CA LYS A 64 -0.79 10.06 -6.67
C LYS A 64 -0.75 11.40 -7.39
N THR A 65 -0.18 12.42 -6.75
CA THR A 65 -0.05 13.76 -7.32
C THR A 65 0.80 13.74 -8.60
N THR A 66 1.95 13.07 -8.57
CA THR A 66 2.84 12.96 -9.72
C THR A 66 2.14 12.29 -10.91
N VAL A 67 1.48 11.15 -10.67
CA VAL A 67 0.73 10.44 -11.72
C VAL A 67 -0.43 11.27 -12.27
N SER A 68 -1.12 12.01 -11.41
CA SER A 68 -2.22 12.89 -11.87
C SER A 68 -1.77 14.04 -12.77
N GLN A 69 -0.51 14.41 -12.74
CA GLN A 69 0.05 15.54 -13.48
C GLN A 69 0.81 15.16 -14.76
N ASP A 70 1.10 13.87 -14.96
CA ASP A 70 1.87 13.39 -16.11
C ASP A 70 1.16 12.21 -16.77
N VAL A 71 0.77 12.38 -18.06
CA VAL A 71 0.06 11.36 -18.85
C VAL A 71 0.91 10.12 -19.11
N ALA A 72 2.23 10.26 -19.09
CA ALA A 72 3.17 9.16 -19.28
C ALA A 72 3.44 8.37 -17.99
N ALA A 73 3.03 8.89 -16.83
CA ALA A 73 3.36 8.31 -15.53
C ALA A 73 2.53 7.05 -15.22
N ILE A 74 3.21 6.08 -14.61
CA ILE A 74 2.62 4.91 -13.97
C ILE A 74 3.16 4.80 -12.54
N GLY A 75 2.28 4.47 -11.61
CA GLY A 75 2.65 4.27 -10.21
C GLY A 75 1.72 3.26 -9.54
N TYR A 76 1.85 3.14 -8.24
CA TYR A 76 0.98 2.25 -7.44
C TYR A 76 0.69 2.86 -6.07
N ILE A 77 -0.56 2.71 -5.63
CA ILE A 77 -1.03 3.20 -4.33
C ILE A 77 -1.99 2.20 -3.68
N SER A 78 -2.28 2.38 -2.39
CA SER A 78 -3.38 1.71 -1.71
C SER A 78 -4.72 2.01 -2.38
N LEU A 79 -5.56 1.00 -2.54
CA LEU A 79 -6.92 1.14 -3.10
C LEU A 79 -7.76 2.15 -2.31
N GLY A 80 -7.66 2.14 -0.97
CA GLY A 80 -8.37 3.12 -0.13
C GLY A 80 -7.90 4.57 -0.31
N SER A 81 -6.74 4.80 -0.96
CA SER A 81 -6.23 6.15 -1.29
C SER A 81 -6.66 6.65 -2.67
N MET A 82 -7.44 5.85 -3.41
CA MET A 82 -7.95 6.20 -4.75
C MET A 82 -9.00 7.30 -4.68
N ASP A 83 -8.88 8.25 -5.61
CA ASP A 83 -9.90 9.25 -5.90
C ASP A 83 -9.98 9.53 -7.41
N ALA A 84 -10.77 10.50 -7.81
CA ALA A 84 -11.00 10.84 -9.22
C ALA A 84 -9.79 11.52 -9.92
N SER A 85 -8.68 11.76 -9.23
CA SER A 85 -7.50 12.41 -9.82
C SER A 85 -6.64 11.49 -10.68
N VAL A 86 -6.78 10.17 -10.51
CA VAL A 86 -6.04 9.14 -11.24
C VAL A 86 -6.94 7.98 -11.63
N LYS A 87 -6.53 7.22 -12.64
CA LYS A 87 -7.20 6.02 -13.12
C LYS A 87 -6.48 4.77 -12.62
N ALA A 88 -7.21 3.82 -12.03
CA ALA A 88 -6.68 2.48 -11.75
C ALA A 88 -6.78 1.60 -12.99
N LEU A 89 -5.69 0.92 -13.33
CA LEU A 89 -5.67 -0.10 -14.37
C LEU A 89 -6.27 -1.41 -13.86
N LYS A 90 -6.96 -2.12 -14.75
CA LYS A 90 -7.31 -3.52 -14.51
C LYS A 90 -6.04 -4.37 -14.55
N VAL A 91 -5.97 -5.37 -13.70
CA VAL A 91 -4.81 -6.27 -13.62
C VAL A 91 -5.23 -7.68 -13.97
N ALA A 92 -4.49 -8.29 -14.89
CA ALA A 92 -4.67 -9.72 -15.21
C ALA A 92 -3.49 -10.53 -14.65
N ARG A 93 -3.79 -11.70 -14.09
CA ARG A 93 -2.76 -12.74 -13.89
C ARG A 93 -2.18 -13.12 -15.24
N ASN A 94 -0.94 -13.57 -15.26
CA ASN A 94 -0.33 -14.03 -16.50
C ASN A 94 -1.13 -15.22 -17.03
N PRO A 95 -1.67 -15.17 -18.28
CA PRO A 95 -2.44 -16.26 -18.83
C PRO A 95 -1.53 -17.49 -19.06
N GLU A 96 -2.11 -18.67 -18.95
CA GLU A 96 -1.47 -19.88 -19.43
C GLU A 96 -1.36 -19.86 -20.97
N ASP A 97 -0.47 -20.67 -21.53
CA ASP A 97 -0.23 -20.71 -22.97
C ASP A 97 -1.53 -20.91 -23.78
N GLY A 98 -1.85 -19.90 -24.59
CA GLY A 98 -3.03 -19.89 -25.45
C GLY A 98 -4.35 -19.46 -24.80
N ALA A 99 -4.33 -19.07 -23.52
CA ALA A 99 -5.49 -18.50 -22.85
C ALA A 99 -5.54 -16.96 -23.03
N GLU A 100 -6.76 -16.41 -22.99
CA GLU A 100 -6.94 -14.95 -22.94
C GLU A 100 -6.72 -14.43 -21.51
N ALA A 101 -6.11 -13.25 -21.39
CA ALA A 101 -5.93 -12.58 -20.10
C ALA A 101 -7.28 -12.10 -19.54
N VAL A 102 -7.57 -12.44 -18.29
CA VAL A 102 -8.77 -11.98 -17.59
C VAL A 102 -8.40 -10.76 -16.75
N TYR A 103 -8.83 -9.58 -17.18
CA TYR A 103 -8.56 -8.30 -16.52
C TYR A 103 -9.56 -8.02 -15.40
N VAL A 104 -9.06 -7.88 -14.19
CA VAL A 104 -9.84 -7.68 -12.97
C VAL A 104 -9.65 -6.24 -12.46
N GLU A 105 -10.74 -5.59 -12.09
CA GLU A 105 -10.72 -4.24 -11.51
C GLU A 105 -10.21 -4.26 -10.07
N ALA A 106 -9.46 -3.21 -9.69
CA ALA A 106 -9.03 -3.00 -8.32
C ALA A 106 -10.22 -2.50 -7.48
N THR A 107 -11.00 -3.42 -6.93
CA THR A 107 -12.13 -3.12 -6.04
C THR A 107 -12.03 -3.94 -4.75
N PRO A 108 -12.65 -3.46 -3.63
CA PRO A 108 -12.68 -4.22 -2.39
C PRO A 108 -13.29 -5.63 -2.57
N GLU A 109 -14.32 -5.77 -3.41
CA GLU A 109 -14.99 -7.04 -3.69
C GLU A 109 -14.03 -8.03 -4.37
N ASN A 110 -13.28 -7.57 -5.38
CA ASN A 110 -12.32 -8.40 -6.10
C ASN A 110 -11.07 -8.72 -5.24
N VAL A 111 -10.71 -7.86 -4.30
CA VAL A 111 -9.69 -8.15 -3.28
C VAL A 111 -10.21 -9.20 -2.31
N ALA A 112 -11.44 -9.08 -1.84
CA ALA A 112 -12.06 -10.03 -0.91
C ALA A 112 -12.25 -11.42 -1.50
N SER A 113 -12.64 -11.51 -2.77
CA SER A 113 -12.78 -12.80 -3.49
C SER A 113 -11.43 -13.45 -3.83
N GLY A 114 -10.32 -12.69 -3.83
CA GLY A 114 -9.00 -13.15 -4.28
C GLY A 114 -8.81 -13.09 -5.79
N ASP A 115 -9.75 -12.52 -6.54
CA ASP A 115 -9.66 -12.37 -7.99
C ASP A 115 -8.63 -11.30 -8.36
N TYR A 116 -8.55 -10.19 -7.60
CA TYR A 116 -7.54 -9.17 -7.80
C TYR A 116 -6.17 -9.64 -7.31
N ALA A 117 -5.18 -9.62 -8.20
CA ALA A 117 -3.89 -10.27 -7.97
C ALA A 117 -2.98 -9.55 -6.97
N ILE A 118 -3.11 -8.22 -6.83
CA ILE A 118 -2.18 -7.39 -6.05
C ILE A 118 -2.87 -6.96 -4.75
N ALA A 119 -2.95 -7.87 -3.77
CA ALA A 119 -3.56 -7.64 -2.47
C ALA A 119 -2.60 -7.95 -1.33
N ARG A 120 -2.73 -7.24 -0.22
CA ARG A 120 -1.84 -7.34 0.94
C ARG A 120 -2.58 -7.08 2.25
N PRO A 121 -2.07 -7.56 3.40
CA PRO A 121 -2.61 -7.16 4.68
C PRO A 121 -2.17 -5.73 5.07
N PHE A 122 -3.03 -5.04 5.80
CA PHE A 122 -2.63 -3.96 6.69
C PHE A 122 -2.44 -4.54 8.08
N ASN A 123 -1.23 -4.43 8.56
CA ASN A 123 -0.82 -4.94 9.86
C ASN A 123 -0.49 -3.79 10.81
N ILE A 124 -0.86 -3.99 12.06
CA ILE A 124 -0.25 -3.28 13.18
C ILE A 124 0.60 -4.29 13.96
N ALA A 125 1.62 -3.79 14.67
CA ALA A 125 2.42 -4.64 15.53
C ALA A 125 2.87 -3.88 16.79
N TYR A 126 3.06 -4.61 17.87
CA TYR A 126 3.40 -4.07 19.17
C TYR A 126 4.25 -5.05 19.98
N LYS A 127 4.90 -4.58 21.03
CA LYS A 127 5.52 -5.45 22.03
C LYS A 127 4.51 -5.82 23.11
N ALA A 128 4.19 -7.11 23.24
CA ALA A 128 3.18 -7.59 24.18
C ALA A 128 3.54 -7.29 25.64
N ASP A 129 4.84 -7.34 25.99
CA ASP A 129 5.31 -7.13 27.36
C ASP A 129 5.22 -5.65 27.84
N SER A 130 5.11 -4.70 26.93
CA SER A 130 5.06 -3.26 27.24
C SER A 130 3.77 -2.57 26.78
N LEU A 131 2.84 -3.31 26.15
CA LEU A 131 1.59 -2.74 25.66
C LEU A 131 0.71 -2.28 26.84
N SER A 132 0.29 -1.01 26.82
CA SER A 132 -0.63 -0.47 27.81
C SER A 132 -2.03 -1.08 27.66
N ALA A 133 -2.80 -1.09 28.77
CA ALA A 133 -4.20 -1.54 28.73
C ALA A 133 -5.04 -0.68 27.77
N THR A 134 -4.73 0.60 27.64
CA THR A 134 -5.41 1.51 26.70
C THR A 134 -5.11 1.16 25.25
N ALA A 135 -3.85 0.89 24.92
CA ALA A 135 -3.47 0.45 23.58
C ALA A 135 -4.07 -0.92 23.23
N GLN A 136 -4.12 -1.86 24.18
CA GLN A 136 -4.77 -3.16 23.98
C GLN A 136 -6.27 -3.01 23.74
N ASP A 137 -6.95 -2.13 24.48
CA ASP A 137 -8.38 -1.85 24.30
C ASP A 137 -8.65 -1.25 22.92
N PHE A 138 -7.82 -0.29 22.48
CA PHE A 138 -7.91 0.28 21.14
C PHE A 138 -7.74 -0.79 20.04
N ILE A 139 -6.77 -1.70 20.17
CA ILE A 139 -6.59 -2.82 19.23
C ILE A 139 -7.83 -3.71 19.19
N ASN A 140 -8.39 -4.05 20.35
CA ASN A 140 -9.60 -4.86 20.43
C ASN A 140 -10.79 -4.15 19.78
N TRP A 141 -10.91 -2.84 19.98
CA TRP A 141 -11.97 -2.04 19.35
C TRP A 141 -11.79 -1.93 17.82
N ILE A 142 -10.56 -1.78 17.31
CA ILE A 142 -10.32 -1.83 15.85
C ILE A 142 -10.89 -3.11 15.25
N LEU A 143 -10.75 -4.25 15.94
CA LEU A 143 -11.24 -5.55 15.48
C LEU A 143 -12.73 -5.77 15.75
N SER A 144 -13.42 -4.88 16.44
CA SER A 144 -14.85 -4.94 16.71
C SER A 144 -15.72 -4.67 15.49
N ALA A 145 -17.01 -4.84 15.64
CA ALA A 145 -17.98 -4.50 14.59
C ALA A 145 -17.95 -3.02 14.22
N GLU A 146 -17.75 -2.12 15.20
CA GLU A 146 -17.65 -0.68 14.97
C GLU A 146 -16.37 -0.34 14.21
N GLY A 147 -15.22 -0.83 14.65
CA GLY A 147 -13.94 -0.61 13.99
C GLY A 147 -13.92 -1.16 12.55
N GLN A 148 -14.45 -2.36 12.35
CA GLN A 148 -14.51 -2.98 11.02
C GLN A 148 -15.55 -2.32 10.09
N ALA A 149 -16.58 -1.68 10.63
CA ALA A 149 -17.49 -0.84 9.83
C ALA A 149 -16.75 0.39 9.25
N ILE A 150 -15.83 1.00 10.02
CA ILE A 150 -14.98 2.11 9.53
C ILE A 150 -14.04 1.59 8.43
N VAL A 151 -13.43 0.43 8.62
CA VAL A 151 -12.59 -0.23 7.60
C VAL A 151 -13.34 -0.35 6.27
N THR A 152 -14.56 -0.87 6.31
CA THR A 152 -15.43 -1.01 5.12
C THR A 152 -15.77 0.34 4.51
N ALA A 153 -16.11 1.34 5.32
CA ALA A 153 -16.44 2.69 4.85
C ALA A 153 -15.26 3.38 4.14
N GLN A 154 -14.03 3.02 4.52
CA GLN A 154 -12.80 3.49 3.87
C GLN A 154 -12.38 2.64 2.67
N LYS A 155 -13.24 1.73 2.17
CA LYS A 155 -13.04 0.88 0.98
C LYS A 155 -11.92 -0.17 1.14
N TYR A 156 -11.65 -0.60 2.35
CA TYR A 156 -10.80 -1.75 2.63
C TYR A 156 -11.64 -3.02 2.86
N VAL A 157 -11.02 -4.17 2.76
CA VAL A 157 -11.67 -5.45 3.04
C VAL A 157 -11.58 -5.73 4.54
N ALA A 158 -12.72 -5.60 5.21
CA ALA A 158 -12.84 -5.85 6.63
C ALA A 158 -12.61 -7.32 6.98
N LYS A 159 -12.19 -7.56 8.21
CA LYS A 159 -12.14 -8.89 8.83
C LYS A 159 -13.48 -9.23 9.48
N GLU A 160 -13.67 -10.50 9.79
CA GLU A 160 -14.75 -10.92 10.67
C GLU A 160 -14.62 -10.20 12.01
N PRO A 161 -15.66 -9.49 12.46
CA PRO A 161 -15.59 -8.73 13.71
C PRO A 161 -15.41 -9.65 14.93
N ALA A 162 -14.56 -9.23 15.86
CA ALA A 162 -14.41 -9.85 17.16
C ALA A 162 -15.39 -9.25 18.17
N GLU A 163 -15.71 -10.02 19.21
CA GLU A 163 -16.44 -9.47 20.35
C GLU A 163 -15.60 -8.41 21.08
N TYR A 164 -16.21 -7.28 21.38
CA TYR A 164 -15.58 -6.19 22.10
C TYR A 164 -16.43 -5.76 23.29
N GLN A 165 -15.77 -5.54 24.41
CA GLN A 165 -16.36 -4.96 25.60
C GLN A 165 -15.50 -3.77 26.02
N ALA A 166 -16.10 -2.58 25.98
CA ALA A 166 -15.41 -1.35 26.34
C ALA A 166 -14.89 -1.40 27.79
N ALA A 167 -13.63 -1.07 27.98
CA ALA A 167 -13.01 -0.91 29.28
C ALA A 167 -12.89 0.57 29.65
N PRO A 168 -12.87 0.92 30.95
CA PRO A 168 -12.53 2.27 31.38
C PRO A 168 -11.02 2.48 31.18
N VAL A 169 -10.64 3.16 30.10
CA VAL A 169 -9.24 3.41 29.73
C VAL A 169 -8.97 4.90 29.63
N ALA A 170 -7.72 5.29 29.84
CA ALA A 170 -7.25 6.66 29.74
C ALA A 170 -5.75 6.69 29.41
N GLY A 171 -5.26 7.79 28.91
CA GLY A 171 -3.84 8.04 28.66
C GLY A 171 -3.51 8.16 27.18
N LYS A 172 -2.20 8.20 26.89
CA LYS A 172 -1.70 8.45 25.54
C LYS A 172 -1.28 7.14 24.86
N ILE A 173 -1.54 7.06 23.55
CA ILE A 173 -1.05 6.02 22.63
C ILE A 173 -0.30 6.72 21.50
N VAL A 174 0.92 6.29 21.19
CA VAL A 174 1.68 6.76 20.04
C VAL A 174 1.78 5.68 19.01
N ILE A 175 1.24 5.96 17.81
CA ILE A 175 1.18 5.03 16.69
C ILE A 175 2.02 5.59 15.55
N GLY A 176 2.89 4.79 14.95
CA GLY A 176 3.73 5.26 13.86
C GLY A 176 3.88 4.28 12.71
N GLY A 177 4.12 4.81 11.51
CA GLY A 177 4.49 3.99 10.35
C GLY A 177 3.76 4.29 9.06
N SER A 178 3.41 3.25 8.34
CA SER A 178 2.96 3.23 6.95
C SER A 178 2.03 4.38 6.53
N SER A 179 2.44 5.14 5.51
CA SER A 179 1.61 6.20 4.90
C SER A 179 0.37 5.68 4.18
N SER A 180 0.29 4.39 3.87
CA SER A 180 -0.92 3.77 3.31
C SER A 180 -1.93 3.38 4.38
N VAL A 181 -1.46 3.00 5.58
CA VAL A 181 -2.33 2.68 6.73
C VAL A 181 -2.79 3.95 7.45
N GLY A 182 -1.96 4.99 7.46
CA GLY A 182 -2.20 6.24 8.19
C GLY A 182 -3.60 6.82 8.03
N PRO A 183 -4.13 7.01 6.81
CA PRO A 183 -5.48 7.56 6.62
C PRO A 183 -6.60 6.74 7.27
N LEU A 184 -6.50 5.40 7.25
CA LEU A 184 -7.43 4.53 7.97
C LEU A 184 -7.26 4.68 9.47
N MET A 185 -6.00 4.67 9.95
CA MET A 185 -5.71 4.77 11.38
C MET A 185 -6.24 6.08 11.98
N GLN A 186 -6.11 7.20 11.25
CA GLN A 186 -6.67 8.49 11.66
C GLN A 186 -8.20 8.46 11.79
N LYS A 187 -8.91 7.71 10.95
CA LYS A 187 -10.36 7.54 11.07
C LYS A 187 -10.75 6.64 12.24
N LEU A 188 -9.94 5.65 12.54
CA LEU A 188 -10.12 4.80 13.72
C LEU A 188 -9.81 5.56 15.01
N GLU A 189 -8.73 6.36 15.04
CA GLU A 189 -8.38 7.28 16.11
C GLU A 189 -9.54 8.23 16.44
N GLU A 190 -9.99 9.01 15.44
CA GLU A 190 -11.06 10.00 15.58
C GLU A 190 -12.33 9.37 16.20
N ALA A 191 -12.73 8.19 15.73
CA ALA A 191 -13.92 7.52 16.22
C ALA A 191 -13.73 6.93 17.63
N TYR A 192 -12.56 6.39 17.95
CA TYR A 192 -12.28 5.83 19.26
C TYR A 192 -12.16 6.89 20.33
N GLU A 193 -11.50 8.02 20.08
CA GLU A 193 -11.41 9.15 21.00
C GLU A 193 -12.78 9.77 21.29
N ALA A 194 -13.68 9.78 20.31
CA ALA A 194 -15.07 10.22 20.55
C ALA A 194 -15.81 9.32 21.57
N LEU A 195 -15.47 8.03 21.66
CA LEU A 195 -16.01 7.10 22.64
C LEU A 195 -15.26 7.14 23.98
N HIS A 196 -13.96 7.48 23.95
CA HIS A 196 -13.04 7.48 25.09
C HIS A 196 -12.35 8.85 25.26
N PRO A 197 -13.03 9.89 25.75
CA PRO A 197 -12.47 11.26 25.80
C PRO A 197 -11.24 11.44 26.70
N GLU A 198 -10.90 10.46 27.53
CA GLU A 198 -9.72 10.43 28.38
C GLU A 198 -8.49 9.81 27.68
N VAL A 199 -8.65 9.37 26.41
CA VAL A 199 -7.58 8.78 25.58
C VAL A 199 -7.11 9.82 24.56
N ASP A 200 -5.79 9.92 24.39
CA ASP A 200 -5.10 10.78 23.41
C ASP A 200 -4.27 9.88 22.49
N ILE A 201 -4.63 9.79 21.21
CA ILE A 201 -3.92 8.99 20.23
C ILE A 201 -3.16 9.89 19.27
N GLU A 202 -1.85 9.69 19.16
CA GLU A 202 -1.01 10.40 18.22
C GLU A 202 -0.59 9.48 17.09
N VAL A 203 -1.00 9.80 15.84
CA VAL A 203 -0.63 9.03 14.65
C VAL A 203 0.47 9.74 13.87
N GLN A 204 1.66 9.12 13.80
CA GLN A 204 2.82 9.61 13.08
C GLN A 204 2.98 8.85 11.75
N ILE A 205 2.79 9.54 10.62
CA ILE A 205 2.87 8.92 9.29
C ILE A 205 4.31 8.96 8.77
N SER A 206 4.81 7.78 8.38
CA SER A 206 6.12 7.57 7.78
C SER A 206 6.08 6.37 6.81
N ASP A 207 7.01 5.44 6.92
CA ASP A 207 7.04 4.17 6.20
C ASP A 207 6.86 2.97 7.13
N SER A 208 6.59 1.79 6.56
CA SER A 208 6.34 0.57 7.33
C SER A 208 7.55 0.10 8.13
N SER A 209 8.76 0.24 7.59
CA SER A 209 9.98 -0.21 8.28
C SER A 209 10.30 0.68 9.48
N THR A 210 10.07 1.98 9.35
CA THR A 210 10.16 2.94 10.46
C THR A 210 9.12 2.64 11.55
N GLY A 211 7.86 2.35 11.16
CA GLY A 211 6.81 1.95 12.09
C GLY A 211 7.16 0.70 12.89
N MET A 212 7.59 -0.35 12.21
CA MET A 212 7.96 -1.61 12.86
C MET A 212 9.17 -1.45 13.77
N ARG A 213 10.19 -0.69 13.33
CA ARG A 213 11.37 -0.40 14.17
C ARG A 213 11.00 0.39 15.42
N GLY A 214 10.15 1.43 15.28
CA GLY A 214 9.71 2.26 16.41
C GLY A 214 8.88 1.44 17.42
N ALA A 215 8.04 0.50 16.98
CA ALA A 215 7.37 -0.44 17.88
C ALA A 215 8.35 -1.40 18.56
N ALA A 216 9.40 -1.84 17.85
CA ALA A 216 10.41 -2.74 18.41
C ALA A 216 11.31 -2.06 19.44
N ASP A 217 11.66 -0.79 19.27
CA ASP A 217 12.50 -0.03 20.22
C ASP A 217 11.70 0.73 21.29
N GLY A 218 10.37 0.74 21.20
CA GLY A 218 9.47 1.38 22.16
C GLY A 218 9.26 2.88 21.94
N SER A 219 9.68 3.43 20.80
CA SER A 219 9.36 4.80 20.38
C SER A 219 7.90 4.97 20.00
N PHE A 220 7.26 3.89 19.54
CA PHE A 220 5.82 3.79 19.30
C PHE A 220 5.23 2.66 20.12
N ASP A 221 4.02 2.86 20.64
CA ASP A 221 3.23 1.80 21.29
C ASP A 221 2.75 0.78 20.26
N ILE A 222 2.42 1.27 19.05
CA ILE A 222 1.93 0.47 17.92
C ILE A 222 2.63 0.93 16.64
N GLY A 223 3.20 -0.02 15.89
CA GLY A 223 3.73 0.21 14.55
C GLY A 223 2.72 -0.17 13.47
N MET A 224 2.70 0.55 12.34
CA MET A 224 1.83 0.29 11.20
C MET A 224 2.63 -0.21 10.01
N ALA A 225 2.18 -1.29 9.36
CA ALA A 225 2.77 -1.78 8.11
C ALA A 225 1.70 -2.15 7.08
N SER A 226 1.98 -1.82 5.81
CA SER A 226 1.16 -2.17 4.65
C SER A 226 1.79 -3.32 3.85
N ARG A 227 2.26 -4.32 4.55
CA ARG A 227 2.87 -5.57 4.09
C ARG A 227 2.83 -6.60 5.20
N GLU A 228 3.22 -7.82 4.88
CA GLU A 228 3.50 -8.82 5.91
C GLU A 228 4.61 -8.36 6.86
N VAL A 229 4.49 -8.76 8.11
CA VAL A 229 5.53 -8.50 9.13
C VAL A 229 6.70 -9.45 8.87
N LYS A 230 7.91 -8.89 8.79
CA LYS A 230 9.12 -9.65 8.46
C LYS A 230 9.53 -10.59 9.60
N ALA A 231 10.19 -11.68 9.27
CA ALA A 231 10.73 -12.61 10.27
C ALA A 231 11.64 -11.92 11.29
N SER A 232 12.50 -10.99 10.85
CA SER A 232 13.36 -10.19 11.73
C SER A 232 12.58 -9.27 12.69
N GLU A 233 11.40 -8.82 12.30
CA GLU A 233 10.53 -8.00 13.15
C GLU A 233 9.83 -8.87 14.21
N LEU A 234 9.43 -10.09 13.85
CA LEU A 234 8.92 -11.08 14.81
C LEU A 234 10.02 -11.52 15.79
N GLU A 235 11.23 -11.77 15.33
CA GLU A 235 12.40 -12.09 16.16
C GLU A 235 12.76 -10.93 17.12
N ALA A 236 12.46 -9.68 16.74
CA ALA A 236 12.60 -8.51 17.62
C ALA A 236 11.50 -8.43 18.69
N GLY A 237 10.58 -9.40 18.75
CA GLY A 237 9.52 -9.53 19.76
C GLY A 237 8.24 -8.79 19.43
N LEU A 238 8.02 -8.42 18.15
CA LEU A 238 6.76 -7.83 17.74
C LEU A 238 5.66 -8.88 17.59
N THR A 239 4.49 -8.53 18.09
CA THR A 239 3.24 -9.29 17.93
C THR A 239 2.41 -8.62 16.85
N PRO A 240 2.19 -9.25 15.69
CA PRO A 240 1.43 -8.68 14.60
C PRO A 240 -0.07 -8.91 14.77
N VAL A 241 -0.86 -7.94 14.31
CA VAL A 241 -2.31 -8.04 14.16
C VAL A 241 -2.70 -7.50 12.79
N THR A 242 -3.29 -8.34 11.95
CA THR A 242 -3.89 -7.89 10.69
C THR A 242 -5.21 -7.19 10.97
N ILE A 243 -5.35 -5.95 10.55
CA ILE A 243 -6.57 -5.15 10.78
C ILE A 243 -7.53 -5.17 9.59
N CYS A 244 -7.01 -5.34 8.36
CA CYS A 244 -7.80 -5.49 7.15
C CYS A 244 -6.93 -5.98 5.98
N MET A 245 -7.57 -6.25 4.82
CA MET A 245 -6.86 -6.43 3.55
C MET A 245 -7.04 -5.20 2.66
N ASP A 246 -6.01 -4.89 1.89
CA ASP A 246 -5.96 -3.76 0.94
C ASP A 246 -5.50 -4.24 -0.43
N GLY A 247 -6.09 -3.68 -1.49
CA GLY A 247 -5.58 -3.83 -2.84
C GLY A 247 -4.53 -2.76 -3.15
N ILE A 248 -3.48 -3.13 -3.91
CA ILE A 248 -2.56 -2.15 -4.47
C ILE A 248 -3.03 -1.84 -5.90
N ALA A 249 -3.59 -0.64 -6.09
CA ALA A 249 -4.01 -0.18 -7.40
C ALA A 249 -2.78 0.28 -8.21
N VAL A 250 -2.61 -0.26 -9.41
CA VAL A 250 -1.70 0.29 -10.42
C VAL A 250 -2.40 1.48 -11.07
N ILE A 251 -1.79 2.65 -10.98
CA ILE A 251 -2.43 3.91 -11.38
C ILE A 251 -1.70 4.59 -12.52
N VAL A 252 -2.49 5.21 -13.39
CA VAL A 252 -2.04 6.09 -14.47
C VAL A 252 -2.84 7.40 -14.46
N ASN A 253 -2.41 8.36 -15.24
CA ASN A 253 -3.17 9.57 -15.49
C ASN A 253 -4.53 9.25 -16.16
N ASN A 254 -5.55 10.06 -15.90
CA ASN A 254 -6.89 9.86 -16.46
C ASN A 254 -6.91 9.91 -18.01
N ASP A 255 -5.98 10.66 -18.62
CA ASP A 255 -5.86 10.79 -20.08
C ASP A 255 -4.97 9.70 -20.72
N ASN A 256 -4.37 8.79 -19.93
CA ASN A 256 -3.63 7.65 -20.45
C ASN A 256 -4.58 6.66 -21.11
N ALA A 257 -4.26 6.17 -22.30
CA ALA A 257 -5.14 5.30 -23.10
C ALA A 257 -5.18 3.83 -22.63
N VAL A 258 -4.24 3.41 -21.79
CA VAL A 258 -4.14 2.01 -21.31
C VAL A 258 -5.24 1.74 -20.30
N GLU A 259 -5.92 0.60 -20.43
CA GLU A 259 -7.04 0.20 -19.57
C GLU A 259 -6.68 -0.97 -18.61
N GLY A 260 -5.64 -1.72 -18.94
CA GLY A 260 -5.23 -2.86 -18.12
C GLY A 260 -3.87 -3.42 -18.51
N LEU A 261 -3.24 -4.10 -17.56
CA LEU A 261 -1.93 -4.73 -17.70
C LEU A 261 -1.95 -6.14 -17.10
N THR A 262 -1.17 -7.04 -17.68
CA THR A 262 -0.84 -8.32 -17.03
C THR A 262 0.26 -8.11 -15.98
N LEU A 263 0.42 -9.05 -15.05
CA LEU A 263 1.51 -9.00 -14.06
C LEU A 263 2.89 -8.98 -14.73
N ASN A 264 3.07 -9.69 -15.88
CA ASN A 264 4.32 -9.62 -16.64
C ASN A 264 4.56 -8.21 -17.20
N GLN A 265 3.57 -7.58 -17.82
CA GLN A 265 3.71 -6.22 -18.32
C GLN A 265 4.03 -5.22 -17.20
N ILE A 266 3.37 -5.35 -16.04
CA ILE A 266 3.68 -4.54 -14.86
C ILE A 266 5.15 -4.75 -14.43
N ARG A 267 5.59 -6.01 -14.30
CA ARG A 267 6.98 -6.32 -13.98
C ARG A 267 7.93 -5.67 -14.99
N ASP A 268 7.70 -5.89 -16.28
CA ASP A 268 8.60 -5.45 -17.34
C ASP A 268 8.69 -3.92 -17.44
N ILE A 269 7.59 -3.21 -17.15
CA ILE A 269 7.60 -1.75 -17.03
C ILE A 269 8.44 -1.32 -15.82
N PHE A 270 8.20 -1.90 -14.64
CA PHE A 270 8.87 -1.48 -13.42
C PHE A 270 10.34 -1.93 -13.34
N THR A 271 10.75 -2.93 -14.12
CA THR A 271 12.17 -3.30 -14.30
C THR A 271 12.85 -2.52 -15.40
N GLY A 272 12.12 -1.79 -16.25
CA GLY A 272 12.64 -1.00 -17.36
C GLY A 272 12.89 -1.83 -18.63
N GLU A 273 12.29 -3.01 -18.75
CA GLU A 273 12.31 -3.82 -19.98
C GLU A 273 11.32 -3.28 -21.02
N ILE A 274 10.18 -2.72 -20.57
CA ILE A 274 9.23 -1.95 -21.38
C ILE A 274 9.38 -0.48 -20.97
N VAL A 275 9.73 0.37 -21.94
CA VAL A 275 10.00 1.78 -21.69
C VAL A 275 9.03 2.73 -22.41
N ASP A 276 8.26 2.24 -23.36
CA ASP A 276 7.29 3.01 -24.14
C ASP A 276 5.87 2.41 -24.07
N TRP A 277 4.85 3.27 -23.97
CA TRP A 277 3.44 2.83 -23.94
C TRP A 277 3.01 2.12 -25.23
N ASP A 278 3.68 2.37 -26.35
CA ASP A 278 3.41 1.67 -27.62
C ASP A 278 3.78 0.19 -27.60
N GLU A 279 4.65 -0.24 -26.68
CA GLU A 279 5.04 -1.63 -26.47
C GLU A 279 4.01 -2.45 -25.66
N VAL A 280 3.04 -1.80 -25.04
CA VAL A 280 2.04 -2.37 -24.14
C VAL A 280 0.78 -2.83 -24.90
N LYS A 281 0.87 -3.23 -26.13
CA LYS A 281 -0.27 -3.65 -26.97
C LYS A 281 -0.64 -5.11 -26.77
#